data_91f8fce79fe80ea98d10b431ad452540
#
_entry.id   91f8fce79fe80ea98d10b431ad452540
#
_cell.length_a   1.000
_cell.length_b   1.000
_cell.length_c   1.000
_cell.angle_alpha   90.00
_cell.angle_beta   90.00
_cell.angle_gamma   90.00
#
_symmetry.space_group_name_H-M   'P 1'
#
loop_
_entity.id
_entity.type
_entity.pdbx_description
1 polymer ?
#
loop_
_entity_poly.entity_id
_entity_poly.type
_entity_poly.pdbx_seq_one_letter_code
_entity_poly.pdbx_strand_id
1 'polypeptide(L)'
;MHKARLFAAVLALGAGLVSGCSGTPEGSSSGLSSPAPSGSSPANPPSTSGTPSPDAETTVPAPAPATSRPSPGPGQGNAELAITVVPSEGAAQLDYTLVCTGGAPAAESSHPNAAAACTALKANPGILAPAPQGSAQACTQQYGGPQKATVTGVVDGVAVDASFARTDGCEISAWEAAKDVLGTAGGAS
;
A
#
# COMPACT_ATOMS: atom_id res chain seq x y z
N MET A 1 9.07 -14.36 45.01
CA MET A 1 8.21 -13.42 45.74
C MET A 1 7.10 -12.97 44.81
N HIS A 2 5.94 -13.62 44.99
CA HIS A 2 4.76 -13.40 44.13
C HIS A 2 4.02 -12.14 44.61
N LYS A 3 3.74 -11.22 43.71
CA LYS A 3 2.75 -10.16 43.98
C LYS A 3 1.62 -10.28 42.96
N ALA A 4 0.59 -11.01 43.35
CA ALA A 4 -0.72 -11.00 42.72
C ALA A 4 -1.34 -9.60 42.87
N ARG A 5 -1.80 -8.97 41.81
CA ARG A 5 -2.71 -7.81 41.83
C ARG A 5 -4.01 -8.19 41.17
N LEU A 6 -5.00 -8.41 42.01
CA LEU A 6 -6.41 -8.45 41.67
C LEU A 6 -6.85 -7.07 41.19
N PHE A 7 -7.45 -6.97 40.02
CA PHE A 7 -8.25 -5.83 39.63
C PHE A 7 -9.69 -6.26 39.41
N ALA A 8 -10.53 -5.60 40.20
CA ALA A 8 -11.96 -5.80 40.29
C ALA A 8 -12.68 -5.35 38.99
N ALA A 9 -13.70 -6.11 38.64
CA ALA A 9 -14.67 -5.83 37.60
C ALA A 9 -15.58 -4.67 38.02
N VAL A 10 -15.84 -3.74 37.09
CA VAL A 10 -16.97 -2.81 37.13
C VAL A 10 -17.78 -3.00 35.86
N LEU A 11 -18.93 -3.63 36.02
CA LEU A 11 -20.03 -3.68 35.06
C LEU A 11 -20.74 -2.32 35.08
N ALA A 12 -20.86 -1.68 33.93
CA ALA A 12 -21.85 -0.62 33.71
C ALA A 12 -22.71 -0.99 32.51
N LEU A 13 -23.96 -1.37 32.79
CA LEU A 13 -25.03 -1.47 31.78
C LEU A 13 -25.45 -0.04 31.36
N GLY A 14 -25.43 0.23 30.08
CA GLY A 14 -26.04 1.41 29.46
C GLY A 14 -26.90 0.99 28.28
N ALA A 15 -28.21 0.90 28.50
CA ALA A 15 -29.21 0.75 27.45
C ALA A 15 -29.52 2.12 26.85
N GLY A 16 -29.36 2.28 25.55
CA GLY A 16 -29.76 3.46 24.78
C GLY A 16 -30.43 3.07 23.49
N LEU A 17 -31.76 3.11 23.49
CA LEU A 17 -32.62 3.05 22.30
C LEU A 17 -32.61 4.43 21.63
N VAL A 18 -32.34 4.52 20.36
CA VAL A 18 -32.80 5.63 19.51
C VAL A 18 -33.19 5.14 18.12
N SER A 19 -34.43 5.39 17.86
CA SER A 19 -35.24 5.29 16.67
C SER A 19 -34.69 6.01 15.43
N GLY A 20 -34.89 5.39 14.30
CA GLY A 20 -35.51 5.83 13.06
C GLY A 20 -35.13 7.16 12.42
N CYS A 21 -34.82 7.05 11.13
CA CYS A 21 -35.40 7.93 10.11
C CYS A 21 -35.19 7.31 8.73
N SER A 22 -36.30 6.93 8.14
CA SER A 22 -36.46 6.70 6.71
C SER A 22 -36.35 8.05 5.97
N GLY A 23 -35.68 8.08 4.85
CA GLY A 23 -35.62 9.23 3.96
C GLY A 23 -35.21 8.80 2.56
N THR A 24 -36.20 8.42 1.75
CA THR A 24 -36.09 8.42 0.29
C THR A 24 -36.32 9.84 -0.19
N PRO A 25 -35.60 10.32 -1.22
CA PRO A 25 -36.31 10.90 -2.33
C PRO A 25 -35.82 10.37 -3.69
N GLU A 26 -36.81 10.03 -4.47
CA GLU A 26 -36.76 10.00 -5.93
C GLU A 26 -36.39 11.37 -6.49
N GLY A 27 -35.72 11.35 -7.62
CA GLY A 27 -35.39 12.54 -8.39
C GLY A 27 -34.86 12.17 -9.77
N SER A 28 -35.78 11.86 -10.67
CA SER A 28 -35.55 11.80 -12.11
C SER A 28 -35.00 13.13 -12.64
N SER A 29 -34.10 13.10 -13.59
CA SER A 29 -34.16 13.96 -14.76
C SER A 29 -33.17 13.54 -15.85
N SER A 30 -33.71 13.15 -16.92
CA SER A 30 -33.26 13.08 -18.29
C SER A 30 -32.49 14.29 -18.78
N GLY A 31 -31.50 14.11 -19.61
CA GLY A 31 -30.82 15.17 -20.34
C GLY A 31 -29.96 14.59 -21.47
N LEU A 32 -30.61 14.37 -22.61
CA LEU A 32 -30.03 14.21 -23.95
C LEU A 32 -29.16 15.43 -24.32
N SER A 33 -28.04 15.21 -24.99
CA SER A 33 -27.69 15.84 -26.29
C SER A 33 -26.23 15.56 -26.64
N SER A 34 -26.01 14.79 -27.65
CA SER A 34 -24.88 14.93 -28.59
C SER A 34 -25.06 16.23 -29.37
N PRO A 35 -23.99 16.87 -29.90
CA PRO A 35 -23.53 16.52 -31.22
C PRO A 35 -21.99 16.54 -31.40
N ALA A 36 -21.51 15.75 -32.33
CA ALA A 36 -20.22 15.91 -32.99
C ALA A 36 -20.26 17.09 -34.00
N PRO A 37 -19.12 17.67 -34.34
CA PRO A 37 -18.89 17.98 -35.72
C PRO A 37 -17.61 17.39 -36.26
N SER A 38 -17.75 16.80 -37.42
CA SER A 38 -16.74 16.54 -38.43
C SER A 38 -16.05 17.82 -38.87
N GLY A 39 -14.79 17.74 -39.25
CA GLY A 39 -14.08 18.84 -39.90
C GLY A 39 -12.64 18.49 -40.27
N SER A 40 -12.45 17.88 -41.43
CA SER A 40 -11.49 18.17 -42.49
C SER A 40 -10.00 18.25 -42.16
N SER A 41 -9.27 17.30 -42.72
CA SER A 41 -7.91 17.51 -43.29
C SER A 41 -7.92 18.58 -44.36
N PRO A 42 -6.82 19.33 -44.55
CA PRO A 42 -5.92 18.95 -45.66
C PRO A 42 -4.42 19.30 -45.49
N ALA A 43 -3.64 18.60 -46.30
CA ALA A 43 -2.42 19.00 -47.01
C ALA A 43 -1.07 19.04 -46.28
N ASN A 44 -0.24 18.07 -46.60
CA ASN A 44 1.20 18.19 -46.84
C ASN A 44 1.48 19.20 -47.95
N PRO A 45 2.64 19.87 -48.07
CA PRO A 45 4.03 19.48 -48.19
C PRO A 45 5.04 20.58 -47.69
N PRO A 46 6.34 20.60 -48.05
CA PRO A 46 7.24 19.68 -48.70
C PRO A 46 8.55 19.36 -47.93
N SER A 47 9.23 18.34 -48.39
CA SER A 47 10.60 17.93 -48.06
C SER A 47 11.60 19.06 -48.18
N THR A 48 12.43 19.22 -47.16
CA THR A 48 13.77 19.81 -47.35
C THR A 48 14.78 18.78 -46.81
N SER A 49 15.60 18.32 -47.75
CA SER A 49 16.81 17.55 -47.52
C SER A 49 17.75 18.33 -46.62
N GLY A 50 17.96 17.83 -45.42
CA GLY A 50 19.01 18.27 -44.49
C GLY A 50 20.03 17.16 -44.37
N THR A 51 21.24 17.48 -44.71
CA THR A 51 22.50 16.73 -44.66
C THR A 51 22.65 15.94 -43.35
N PRO A 52 23.10 14.67 -43.35
CA PRO A 52 23.35 13.91 -42.13
C PRO A 52 24.56 14.49 -41.40
N SER A 53 24.35 14.94 -40.19
CA SER A 53 25.41 15.25 -39.24
C SER A 53 25.91 13.91 -38.62
N PRO A 54 27.22 13.63 -38.67
CA PRO A 54 27.76 12.44 -38.05
C PRO A 54 28.08 12.76 -36.59
N ASP A 55 27.18 12.48 -35.69
CA ASP A 55 27.42 12.27 -34.25
C ASP A 55 26.07 11.93 -33.56
N ALA A 56 25.52 10.78 -33.98
CA ALA A 56 24.52 10.13 -33.16
C ALA A 56 25.27 9.25 -32.14
N GLU A 57 25.58 9.80 -30.98
CA GLU A 57 25.85 8.99 -29.82
C GLU A 57 24.65 8.07 -29.62
N THR A 58 24.88 6.79 -29.83
CA THR A 58 23.90 5.74 -29.55
C THR A 58 23.73 5.72 -28.03
N THR A 59 22.81 6.51 -27.52
CA THR A 59 22.36 6.42 -26.12
C THR A 59 21.67 5.07 -26.02
N VAL A 60 22.40 4.07 -25.54
CA VAL A 60 21.82 2.77 -25.17
C VAL A 60 20.79 3.09 -24.09
N PRO A 61 19.49 2.80 -24.29
CA PRO A 61 18.49 3.00 -23.25
C PRO A 61 18.91 2.19 -22.04
N ALA A 62 18.93 2.84 -20.86
CA ALA A 62 19.13 2.12 -19.62
C ALA A 62 18.12 0.96 -19.54
N PRO A 63 18.56 -0.26 -19.15
CA PRO A 63 17.62 -1.36 -19.01
C PRO A 63 16.50 -0.93 -18.07
N ALA A 64 15.25 -1.16 -18.50
CA ALA A 64 14.09 -0.91 -17.64
C ALA A 64 14.28 -1.64 -16.32
N PRO A 65 13.99 -1.01 -15.17
CA PRO A 65 14.07 -1.68 -13.88
C PRO A 65 13.23 -2.95 -13.94
N ALA A 66 13.82 -4.06 -13.56
CA ALA A 66 13.13 -5.34 -13.54
C ALA A 66 11.92 -5.21 -12.60
N THR A 67 10.71 -5.37 -13.13
CA THR A 67 9.45 -5.38 -12.39
C THR A 67 9.25 -6.74 -11.72
N SER A 68 10.28 -7.24 -11.02
CA SER A 68 10.16 -8.45 -10.24
C SER A 68 9.56 -8.09 -8.87
N ARG A 69 8.54 -8.85 -8.48
CA ARG A 69 7.97 -8.76 -7.14
C ARG A 69 8.82 -9.56 -6.16
N PRO A 70 8.87 -9.17 -4.88
CA PRO A 70 9.45 -10.02 -3.85
C PRO A 70 8.78 -11.40 -3.86
N SER A 71 9.58 -12.45 -3.86
CA SER A 71 9.08 -13.83 -3.88
C SER A 71 8.70 -14.30 -2.48
N PRO A 72 7.66 -15.15 -2.35
CA PRO A 72 7.38 -15.82 -1.09
C PRO A 72 8.50 -16.81 -0.73
N GLY A 73 8.74 -16.97 0.57
CA GLY A 73 9.77 -17.86 1.10
C GLY A 73 10.94 -17.09 1.72
N PRO A 74 11.92 -17.77 2.32
CA PRO A 74 13.05 -17.13 2.98
C PRO A 74 13.89 -16.29 2.02
N GLY A 75 14.16 -15.04 2.44
CA GLY A 75 15.04 -14.11 1.76
C GLY A 75 16.40 -13.97 2.41
N GLN A 76 17.24 -13.08 1.89
CA GLN A 76 18.54 -12.75 2.49
C GLN A 76 18.36 -11.87 3.74
N GLY A 77 17.26 -11.14 3.81
CA GLY A 77 16.93 -10.25 4.91
C GLY A 77 17.59 -8.88 4.82
N ASN A 78 17.91 -8.44 3.62
CA ASN A 78 18.37 -7.07 3.38
C ASN A 78 17.18 -6.24 2.93
N ALA A 79 16.98 -5.08 3.54
CA ALA A 79 15.90 -4.19 3.19
C ALA A 79 16.29 -2.73 3.46
N GLU A 80 15.78 -1.85 2.61
CA GLU A 80 15.83 -0.40 2.80
C GLU A 80 14.48 0.15 2.38
N LEU A 81 13.65 0.49 3.37
CA LEU A 81 12.24 0.81 3.19
C LEU A 81 11.86 2.14 3.85
N ALA A 82 11.04 2.90 3.15
CA ALA A 82 10.24 3.99 3.70
C ALA A 82 8.79 3.48 3.89
N ILE A 83 8.27 3.64 5.09
CA ILE A 83 6.97 3.14 5.50
C ILE A 83 6.16 4.32 6.01
N THR A 84 5.00 4.52 5.42
CA THR A 84 4.05 5.58 5.80
C THR A 84 2.77 4.92 6.27
N VAL A 85 2.27 5.28 7.45
CA VAL A 85 1.02 4.75 8.01
C VAL A 85 0.08 5.88 8.37
N VAL A 86 -1.15 5.80 7.91
CA VAL A 86 -2.26 6.69 8.28
C VAL A 86 -3.24 5.89 9.14
N PRO A 87 -3.27 6.09 10.47
CA PRO A 87 -4.07 5.27 11.38
C PRO A 87 -5.58 5.46 11.23
N SER A 88 -6.03 6.66 10.84
CA SER A 88 -7.43 6.99 10.58
C SER A 88 -7.53 8.27 9.75
N GLU A 89 -8.71 8.55 9.21
CA GLU A 89 -8.95 9.82 8.52
C GLU A 89 -8.71 11.01 9.47
N GLY A 90 -7.92 11.98 9.01
CA GLY A 90 -7.54 13.15 9.80
C GLY A 90 -6.49 12.92 10.89
N ALA A 91 -6.05 11.69 11.10
CA ALA A 91 -4.94 11.42 12.01
C ALA A 91 -3.59 11.84 11.39
N ALA A 92 -2.64 12.18 12.25
CA ALA A 92 -1.27 12.42 11.81
C ALA A 92 -0.69 11.16 11.14
N GLN A 93 -0.06 11.36 10.01
CA GLN A 93 0.72 10.34 9.32
C GLN A 93 1.94 9.96 10.16
N LEU A 94 2.27 8.70 10.17
CA LEU A 94 3.46 8.14 10.81
C LEU A 94 4.42 7.67 9.73
N ASP A 95 5.65 8.17 9.78
CA ASP A 95 6.69 7.84 8.81
C ASP A 95 7.83 7.11 9.50
N TYR A 96 8.23 5.97 8.95
CA TYR A 96 9.31 5.15 9.45
C TYR A 96 10.30 4.82 8.35
N THR A 97 11.58 4.75 8.72
CA THR A 97 12.63 4.15 7.91
C THR A 97 12.97 2.79 8.52
N LEU A 98 13.05 1.76 7.68
CA LEU A 98 13.47 0.42 8.09
C LEU A 98 14.65 -0.02 7.24
N VAL A 99 15.80 -0.19 7.86
CA VAL A 99 17.01 -0.71 7.22
C VAL A 99 17.39 -2.02 7.89
N CYS A 100 17.48 -3.10 7.09
CA CYS A 100 17.81 -4.43 7.55
C CYS A 100 19.05 -4.95 6.84
N THR A 101 19.93 -5.63 7.58
CA THR A 101 21.08 -6.35 7.06
C THR A 101 21.05 -7.78 7.57
N GLY A 102 20.88 -8.74 6.68
CA GLY A 102 20.84 -10.16 7.04
C GLY A 102 19.69 -10.54 8.00
N GLY A 103 18.63 -9.74 8.07
CA GLY A 103 17.48 -9.94 8.98
C GLY A 103 17.63 -9.27 10.34
N ALA A 104 18.65 -8.45 10.54
CA ALA A 104 18.86 -7.64 11.73
C ALA A 104 18.68 -6.14 11.38
N PRO A 105 18.12 -5.33 12.28
CA PRO A 105 17.96 -3.89 12.03
C PRO A 105 19.31 -3.18 12.08
N ALA A 106 19.51 -2.22 11.17
CA ALA A 106 20.63 -1.30 11.20
C ALA A 106 20.30 -0.06 12.04
N ALA A 107 21.33 0.71 12.41
CA ALA A 107 21.19 1.87 13.30
C ALA A 107 20.36 3.02 12.70
N GLU A 108 20.25 3.07 11.39
CA GLU A 108 19.47 4.06 10.62
C GLU A 108 17.95 3.81 10.68
N SER A 109 17.52 2.67 11.22
CA SER A 109 16.11 2.34 11.34
C SER A 109 15.44 3.22 12.40
N SER A 110 14.34 3.89 12.03
CA SER A 110 13.45 4.60 12.95
C SER A 110 12.19 3.79 13.30
N HIS A 111 12.04 2.60 12.72
CA HIS A 111 10.87 1.75 12.90
C HIS A 111 10.75 1.25 14.35
N PRO A 112 9.57 1.37 15.01
CA PRO A 112 9.41 1.04 16.43
C PRO A 112 9.68 -0.44 16.77
N ASN A 113 9.43 -1.35 15.81
CA ASN A 113 9.63 -2.78 15.95
C ASN A 113 10.63 -3.32 14.90
N ALA A 114 11.71 -2.59 14.63
CA ALA A 114 12.65 -2.90 13.56
C ALA A 114 13.17 -4.35 13.58
N ALA A 115 13.43 -4.93 14.76
CA ALA A 115 13.91 -6.30 14.89
C ALA A 115 12.88 -7.34 14.41
N ALA A 116 11.61 -7.18 14.78
CA ALA A 116 10.53 -8.06 14.32
C ALA A 116 10.29 -7.90 12.81
N ALA A 117 10.29 -6.66 12.32
CA ALA A 117 10.13 -6.34 10.90
C ALA A 117 11.23 -6.96 10.04
N CYS A 118 12.50 -6.81 10.41
CA CYS A 118 13.62 -7.41 9.70
C CYS A 118 13.58 -8.95 9.71
N THR A 119 13.16 -9.53 10.84
CA THR A 119 12.98 -10.99 10.95
C THR A 119 11.86 -11.48 10.05
N ALA A 120 10.72 -10.78 10.01
CA ALA A 120 9.59 -11.11 9.15
C ALA A 120 9.96 -11.03 7.66
N LEU A 121 10.67 -9.97 7.25
CA LEU A 121 11.16 -9.81 5.87
C LEU A 121 12.16 -10.89 5.47
N LYS A 122 13.05 -11.30 6.37
CA LYS A 122 13.96 -12.42 6.10
C LYS A 122 13.21 -13.74 5.95
N ALA A 123 12.19 -13.97 6.77
CA ALA A 123 11.39 -15.20 6.69
C ALA A 123 10.53 -15.23 5.41
N ASN A 124 9.98 -14.09 5.00
CA ASN A 124 9.11 -14.00 3.83
C ASN A 124 9.04 -12.57 3.27
N PRO A 125 9.93 -12.17 2.34
CA PRO A 125 9.84 -10.86 1.68
C PRO A 125 8.55 -10.68 0.87
N GLY A 126 7.89 -11.77 0.47
CA GLY A 126 6.62 -11.76 -0.28
C GLY A 126 5.45 -11.11 0.49
N ILE A 127 5.55 -10.90 1.80
CA ILE A 127 4.53 -10.15 2.58
C ILE A 127 4.34 -8.71 2.09
N LEU A 128 5.34 -8.15 1.40
CA LEU A 128 5.26 -6.84 0.77
C LEU A 128 4.79 -6.88 -0.69
N ALA A 129 4.30 -8.01 -1.15
CA ALA A 129 3.73 -8.17 -2.49
C ALA A 129 2.25 -8.58 -2.40
N PRO A 130 1.35 -7.76 -1.80
CA PRO A 130 -0.06 -8.10 -1.72
C PRO A 130 -0.63 -8.33 -3.11
N ALA A 131 -1.64 -9.20 -3.21
CA ALA A 131 -2.31 -9.44 -4.48
C ALA A 131 -2.87 -8.13 -5.04
N PRO A 132 -2.79 -7.89 -6.36
CA PRO A 132 -3.35 -6.69 -6.96
C PRO A 132 -4.85 -6.60 -6.66
N GLN A 133 -5.30 -5.39 -6.31
CA GLN A 133 -6.73 -5.13 -6.19
C GLN A 133 -7.43 -5.41 -7.53
N GLY A 134 -8.60 -6.03 -7.48
CA GLY A 134 -9.32 -6.43 -8.71
C GLY A 134 -8.82 -7.75 -9.33
N SER A 135 -7.93 -8.49 -8.68
CA SER A 135 -7.68 -9.89 -9.05
C SER A 135 -8.99 -10.69 -8.92
N ALA A 136 -9.15 -11.76 -9.71
CA ALA A 136 -10.35 -12.60 -9.71
C ALA A 136 -10.62 -13.35 -8.38
N GLN A 137 -9.89 -13.02 -7.32
CA GLN A 137 -10.06 -13.58 -6.00
C GLN A 137 -11.31 -12.97 -5.32
N ALA A 138 -12.20 -13.83 -4.86
CA ALA A 138 -13.36 -13.40 -4.07
C ALA A 138 -12.90 -13.02 -2.67
N CYS A 139 -13.03 -11.73 -2.32
CA CYS A 139 -12.76 -11.22 -0.98
C CYS A 139 -14.08 -11.02 -0.21
N THR A 140 -14.03 -11.26 1.09
CA THR A 140 -15.20 -10.99 1.96
C THR A 140 -15.40 -9.48 2.09
N GLN A 141 -16.66 -9.03 2.24
CA GLN A 141 -17.04 -7.63 2.45
C GLN A 141 -16.79 -7.16 3.90
N GLN A 142 -15.80 -7.73 4.56
CA GLN A 142 -15.48 -7.39 5.94
C GLN A 142 -14.67 -6.10 5.99
N TYR A 143 -15.13 -5.12 6.77
CA TYR A 143 -14.40 -3.90 7.03
C TYR A 143 -13.58 -4.00 8.31
N GLY A 144 -12.28 -3.82 8.23
CA GLY A 144 -11.33 -3.92 9.36
C GLY A 144 -10.88 -2.58 9.93
N GLY A 145 -11.29 -1.47 9.32
CA GLY A 145 -10.94 -0.12 9.79
C GLY A 145 -10.40 0.81 8.68
N PRO A 146 -10.24 2.10 8.99
CA PRO A 146 -9.83 3.13 8.02
C PRO A 146 -8.32 3.20 7.77
N GLN A 147 -7.54 2.34 8.39
CA GLN A 147 -6.08 2.37 8.33
C GLN A 147 -5.59 2.15 6.90
N LYS A 148 -4.56 2.92 6.52
CA LYS A 148 -3.84 2.79 5.25
C LYS A 148 -2.35 2.81 5.50
N ALA A 149 -1.59 2.10 4.69
CA ALA A 149 -0.14 2.17 4.71
C ALA A 149 0.43 2.05 3.31
N THR A 150 1.60 2.66 3.12
CA THR A 150 2.40 2.55 1.89
C THR A 150 3.82 2.18 2.28
N VAL A 151 4.39 1.24 1.56
CA VAL A 151 5.77 0.78 1.74
C VAL A 151 6.50 0.89 0.42
N THR A 152 7.56 1.68 0.38
CA THR A 152 8.40 1.86 -0.81
C THR A 152 9.85 1.58 -0.48
N GLY A 153 10.62 1.12 -1.46
CA GLY A 153 12.05 0.87 -1.29
C GLY A 153 12.53 -0.40 -1.96
N VAL A 154 13.42 -1.13 -1.31
CA VAL A 154 14.07 -2.33 -1.87
C VAL A 154 14.14 -3.42 -0.80
N VAL A 155 13.85 -4.67 -1.18
CA VAL A 155 14.05 -5.87 -0.35
C VAL A 155 14.83 -6.90 -1.16
N ASP A 156 15.98 -7.34 -0.66
CA ASP A 156 16.87 -8.28 -1.31
C ASP A 156 17.20 -7.92 -2.78
N GLY A 157 17.34 -6.63 -3.07
CA GLY A 157 17.59 -6.12 -4.41
C GLY A 157 16.35 -5.95 -5.30
N VAL A 158 15.16 -6.32 -4.82
CA VAL A 158 13.89 -6.18 -5.54
C VAL A 158 13.17 -4.92 -5.08
N ALA A 159 12.76 -4.08 -6.02
CA ALA A 159 11.98 -2.87 -5.73
C ALA A 159 10.60 -3.23 -5.16
N VAL A 160 10.20 -2.50 -4.13
CA VAL A 160 8.90 -2.61 -3.47
C VAL A 160 8.17 -1.29 -3.62
N ASP A 161 6.91 -1.37 -4.05
CA ASP A 161 5.93 -0.29 -4.02
C ASP A 161 4.58 -0.95 -3.70
N ALA A 162 4.22 -0.95 -2.42
CA ALA A 162 3.07 -1.66 -1.92
C ALA A 162 2.16 -0.75 -1.10
N SER A 163 0.85 -0.88 -1.34
CA SER A 163 -0.19 -0.20 -0.57
C SER A 163 -1.01 -1.23 0.19
N PHE A 164 -1.36 -0.89 1.42
CA PHE A 164 -2.14 -1.71 2.33
C PHE A 164 -3.33 -0.93 2.84
N ALA A 165 -4.46 -1.61 2.96
CA ALA A 165 -5.68 -1.10 3.56
C ALA A 165 -6.37 -2.21 4.36
N ARG A 166 -7.57 -1.93 4.91
CA ARG A 166 -8.37 -2.90 5.67
C ARG A 166 -9.84 -2.82 5.28
N THR A 167 -10.13 -2.56 4.01
CA THR A 167 -11.49 -2.32 3.52
C THR A 167 -12.25 -3.59 3.14
N ASP A 168 -11.53 -4.72 3.01
CA ASP A 168 -12.10 -6.04 2.76
C ASP A 168 -11.25 -7.15 3.40
N GLY A 169 -11.72 -8.40 3.35
CA GLY A 169 -11.04 -9.52 3.99
C GLY A 169 -9.68 -9.89 3.38
N CYS A 170 -9.46 -9.64 2.10
CA CYS A 170 -8.16 -9.88 1.46
C CYS A 170 -7.15 -8.83 1.90
N GLU A 171 -7.54 -7.57 1.94
CA GLU A 171 -6.72 -6.47 2.42
C GLU A 171 -6.39 -6.61 3.91
N ILE A 172 -7.37 -7.03 4.74
CA ILE A 172 -7.14 -7.36 6.15
C ILE A 172 -6.08 -8.46 6.26
N SER A 173 -6.18 -9.53 5.47
CA SER A 173 -5.22 -10.63 5.48
C SER A 173 -3.81 -10.17 5.06
N ALA A 174 -3.71 -9.32 4.04
CA ALA A 174 -2.44 -8.73 3.61
C ALA A 174 -1.83 -7.83 4.69
N TRP A 175 -2.67 -7.01 5.34
CA TRP A 175 -2.27 -6.17 6.47
C TRP A 175 -1.70 -7.00 7.63
N GLU A 176 -2.42 -8.06 8.03
CA GLU A 176 -1.99 -8.94 9.12
C GLU A 176 -0.68 -9.68 8.79
N ALA A 177 -0.48 -10.07 7.53
CA ALA A 177 0.78 -10.67 7.09
C ALA A 177 1.95 -9.68 7.17
N ALA A 178 1.72 -8.40 6.88
CA ALA A 178 2.73 -7.35 6.89
C ALA A 178 2.81 -6.55 8.21
N LYS A 179 2.02 -6.88 9.23
CA LYS A 179 1.85 -6.07 10.45
C LYS A 179 3.15 -5.72 11.17
N ASP A 180 4.12 -6.63 11.19
CA ASP A 180 5.41 -6.39 11.85
C ASP A 180 6.22 -5.31 11.10
N VAL A 181 6.03 -5.20 9.78
CA VAL A 181 6.65 -4.17 8.93
C VAL A 181 5.85 -2.86 8.97
N LEU A 182 4.51 -2.93 9.05
CA LEU A 182 3.66 -1.73 9.10
C LEU A 182 3.67 -1.06 10.47
N GLY A 183 4.11 -1.78 11.51
CA GLY A 183 4.12 -1.27 12.88
C GLY A 183 2.75 -1.34 13.57
N THR A 184 2.70 -0.91 14.83
CA THR A 184 1.53 -1.07 15.71
C THR A 184 0.38 -0.09 15.44
N ALA A 185 0.56 0.89 14.57
CA ALA A 185 -0.42 1.95 14.32
C ALA A 185 -1.75 1.48 13.68
N GLY A 186 -1.87 0.23 13.31
CA GLY A 186 -3.06 -0.36 12.70
C GLY A 186 -3.63 -1.57 13.44
N GLY A 187 -3.05 -1.97 14.55
CA GLY A 187 -3.54 -3.11 15.32
C GLY A 187 -4.57 -2.68 16.36
N ALA A 188 -5.83 -3.11 16.21
CA ALA A 188 -6.67 -3.30 17.36
C ALA A 188 -6.07 -4.45 18.18
N SER A 189 -5.65 -4.17 19.37
CA SER A 189 -5.31 -5.16 20.40
C SER A 189 -6.57 -5.90 20.82
#